data_6a724bbdaa2faf5dbdd14ed1ff37c434
#
_entry.id   6a724bbdaa2faf5dbdd14ed1ff37c434
#
_cell.length_a   1.000
_cell.length_b   1.000
_cell.length_c   1.000
_cell.angle_alpha   90.00
_cell.angle_beta   90.00
_cell.angle_gamma   90.00
#
_symmetry.space_group_name_H-M   'P 1'
#
loop_
_entity.id
_entity.type
_entity.pdbx_description
1 polymer ?
#
loop_
_entity_poly.entity_id
_entity_poly.type
_entity_poly.pdbx_seq_one_letter_code
_entity_poly.pdbx_strand_id
1 'polypeptide(L)'
;MEQIKQFVAGGAGGAACVFVGFPFDTLKVRMQSAEKGVYKGFVDVAAKSLRRDGFLALYKGLAAPLMAQPPMFAFYFWGYSIGTEICKRVPGLHRSDGSVDFYAPAVAFSGAFSAIPGTLAMVPGERIKIALQMQVEEVAKGAKPKYTGSLDCFLKIRAEEGLVRGMYKGTAATLARDMPGTMGWYGAYYFFKNFARREDGSYSKLGLLNAGGFAGIAMWVIGVPPDVIKTRIQNAAPGQYPGGMRQVVTELIAKEGIAGMYKGIAPALIRAYPANAACFSTVEFLLYLMN
;
A
#
# COMPACT_ATOMS: atom_id res chain seq x y z
N MET A 1 -17.32 -19.35 -6.32
CA MET A 1 -17.60 -18.22 -7.24
C MET A 1 -17.28 -16.87 -6.58
N GLU A 2 -17.71 -16.65 -5.34
CA GLU A 2 -17.48 -15.39 -4.62
C GLU A 2 -16.01 -14.94 -4.57
N GLN A 3 -15.09 -15.87 -4.27
CA GLN A 3 -13.65 -15.56 -4.22
C GLN A 3 -13.08 -15.08 -5.56
N ILE A 4 -13.59 -15.62 -6.68
CA ILE A 4 -13.17 -15.18 -8.03
C ILE A 4 -13.69 -13.78 -8.31
N LYS A 5 -14.94 -13.48 -7.92
CA LYS A 5 -15.50 -12.12 -8.04
C LYS A 5 -14.65 -11.12 -7.26
N GLN A 6 -14.28 -11.43 -6.02
CA GLN A 6 -13.44 -10.60 -5.17
C GLN A 6 -12.04 -10.39 -5.76
N PHE A 7 -11.44 -11.42 -6.35
CA PHE A 7 -10.15 -11.32 -7.00
C PHE A 7 -10.20 -10.38 -8.21
N VAL A 8 -11.19 -10.56 -9.09
CA VAL A 8 -11.36 -9.73 -10.29
C VAL A 8 -11.69 -8.28 -9.91
N ALA A 9 -12.65 -8.10 -8.99
CA ALA A 9 -13.03 -6.77 -8.51
C ALA A 9 -11.85 -6.06 -7.82
N GLY A 10 -11.08 -6.78 -7.00
CA GLY A 10 -9.88 -6.26 -6.35
C GLY A 10 -8.81 -5.83 -7.33
N GLY A 11 -8.56 -6.62 -8.37
CA GLY A 11 -7.62 -6.26 -9.44
C GLY A 11 -8.04 -4.99 -10.19
N ALA A 12 -9.31 -4.90 -10.55
CA ALA A 12 -9.86 -3.70 -11.19
C ALA A 12 -9.84 -2.48 -10.26
N GLY A 13 -10.16 -2.66 -8.98
CA GLY A 13 -10.03 -1.63 -7.95
C GLY A 13 -8.59 -1.14 -7.81
N GLY A 14 -7.63 -2.05 -7.86
CA GLY A 14 -6.20 -1.73 -7.88
C GLY A 14 -5.80 -0.91 -9.10
N ALA A 15 -6.31 -1.25 -10.29
CA ALA A 15 -6.08 -0.46 -11.51
C ALA A 15 -6.66 0.96 -11.38
N ALA A 16 -7.87 1.10 -10.84
CA ALA A 16 -8.49 2.41 -10.57
C ALA A 16 -7.69 3.22 -9.54
N CYS A 17 -7.21 2.57 -8.47
CA CYS A 17 -6.34 3.18 -7.46
C CYS A 17 -5.07 3.76 -8.06
N VAL A 18 -4.41 3.00 -8.92
CA VAL A 18 -3.20 3.44 -9.64
C VAL A 18 -3.52 4.61 -10.55
N PHE A 19 -4.55 4.46 -11.37
CA PHE A 19 -4.92 5.48 -12.37
C PHE A 19 -5.20 6.83 -11.71
N VAL A 20 -6.02 6.85 -10.65
CA VAL A 20 -6.37 8.08 -9.93
C VAL A 20 -5.20 8.60 -9.08
N GLY A 21 -4.40 7.70 -8.50
CA GLY A 21 -3.26 8.06 -7.65
C GLY A 21 -2.04 8.58 -8.42
N PHE A 22 -1.85 8.17 -9.67
CA PHE A 22 -0.62 8.41 -10.43
C PHE A 22 -0.26 9.88 -10.67
N PRO A 23 -1.20 10.79 -11.00
CA PRO A 23 -0.90 12.21 -11.07
C PRO A 23 -0.27 12.76 -9.78
N PHE A 24 -0.77 12.34 -8.62
CA PHE A 24 -0.23 12.75 -7.32
C PHE A 24 1.19 12.21 -7.10
N ASP A 25 1.46 10.97 -7.53
CA ASP A 25 2.81 10.39 -7.48
C ASP A 25 3.79 11.17 -8.37
N THR A 26 3.38 11.50 -9.59
CA THR A 26 4.20 12.31 -10.51
C THR A 26 4.51 13.68 -9.93
N LEU A 27 3.52 14.37 -9.36
CA LEU A 27 3.70 15.67 -8.71
C LEU A 27 4.63 15.57 -7.49
N LYS A 28 4.48 14.51 -6.68
CA LYS A 28 5.37 14.25 -5.53
C LYS A 28 6.82 14.07 -5.98
N VAL A 29 7.05 13.24 -7.00
CA VAL A 29 8.41 13.00 -7.54
C VAL A 29 9.01 14.31 -8.05
N ARG A 30 8.26 15.10 -8.85
CA ARG A 30 8.72 16.41 -9.34
C ARG A 30 9.11 17.36 -8.21
N MET A 31 8.29 17.41 -7.15
CA MET A 31 8.57 18.24 -5.98
C MET A 31 9.83 17.80 -5.23
N GLN A 32 10.05 16.47 -5.13
CA GLN A 32 11.20 15.91 -4.43
C GLN A 32 12.51 16.02 -5.23
N SER A 33 12.42 15.97 -6.57
CA SER A 33 13.59 16.01 -7.47
C SER A 33 14.02 17.44 -7.83
N ALA A 34 13.22 18.45 -7.49
CA ALA A 34 13.54 19.83 -7.79
C ALA A 34 14.48 20.44 -6.75
N GLU A 35 15.30 21.39 -7.17
CA GLU A 35 16.13 22.19 -6.28
C GLU A 35 15.27 22.99 -5.28
N LYS A 36 15.85 23.28 -4.11
CA LYS A 36 15.16 24.05 -3.08
C LYS A 36 14.75 25.42 -3.63
N GLY A 37 13.48 25.76 -3.48
CA GLY A 37 12.94 27.06 -3.90
C GLY A 37 12.26 27.08 -5.28
N VAL A 38 12.41 26.05 -6.12
CA VAL A 38 11.72 25.96 -7.43
C VAL A 38 10.21 25.89 -7.27
N TYR A 39 9.75 25.18 -6.25
CA TYR A 39 8.34 25.04 -5.94
C TYR A 39 8.03 25.48 -4.51
N LYS A 40 6.96 26.27 -4.37
CA LYS A 40 6.48 26.76 -3.06
C LYS A 40 5.63 25.73 -2.29
N GLY A 41 5.17 24.66 -2.96
CA GLY A 41 4.36 23.59 -2.37
C GLY A 41 3.65 22.77 -3.43
N PHE A 42 2.80 21.83 -2.98
CA PHE A 42 2.14 20.85 -3.85
C PHE A 42 1.24 21.53 -4.92
N VAL A 43 0.49 22.56 -4.56
CA VAL A 43 -0.38 23.30 -5.49
C VAL A 43 0.44 24.04 -6.57
N ASP A 44 1.57 24.62 -6.21
CA ASP A 44 2.45 25.30 -7.15
C ASP A 44 3.09 24.32 -8.17
N VAL A 45 3.53 23.13 -7.69
CA VAL A 45 4.00 22.05 -8.59
C VAL A 45 2.89 21.64 -9.56
N ALA A 46 1.68 21.44 -9.07
CA ALA A 46 0.55 21.04 -9.91
C ALA A 46 0.25 22.10 -10.98
N ALA A 47 0.12 23.36 -10.57
CA ALA A 47 -0.16 24.46 -11.49
C ALA A 47 0.93 24.65 -12.56
N LYS A 48 2.19 24.63 -12.17
CA LYS A 48 3.34 24.75 -13.09
C LYS A 48 3.43 23.55 -14.02
N SER A 49 3.22 22.32 -13.51
CA SER A 49 3.25 21.11 -14.34
C SER A 49 2.13 21.08 -15.38
N LEU A 50 0.91 21.44 -14.98
CA LEU A 50 -0.22 21.50 -15.89
C LEU A 50 -0.04 22.56 -17.00
N ARG A 51 0.47 23.76 -16.63
CA ARG A 51 0.72 24.84 -17.58
C ARG A 51 1.83 24.51 -18.57
N ARG A 52 2.91 23.85 -18.08
CA ARG A 52 4.10 23.57 -18.90
C ARG A 52 3.94 22.33 -19.79
N ASP A 53 3.45 21.23 -19.21
CA ASP A 53 3.52 19.92 -19.82
C ASP A 53 2.13 19.37 -20.18
N GLY A 54 1.06 20.00 -19.71
CA GLY A 54 -0.33 19.55 -19.87
C GLY A 54 -0.71 18.37 -18.97
N PHE A 55 -2.00 18.05 -18.92
CA PHE A 55 -2.56 17.02 -18.04
C PHE A 55 -2.04 15.60 -18.33
N LEU A 56 -1.92 15.24 -19.62
CA LEU A 56 -1.47 13.91 -20.02
C LEU A 56 -0.02 13.61 -19.65
N ALA A 57 0.82 14.64 -19.47
CA ALA A 57 2.19 14.47 -19.03
C ALA A 57 2.31 13.94 -17.61
N LEU A 58 1.28 14.10 -16.78
CA LEU A 58 1.21 13.53 -15.42
C LEU A 58 1.08 12.01 -15.43
N TYR A 59 0.65 11.43 -16.54
CA TYR A 59 0.49 9.99 -16.73
C TYR A 59 1.68 9.30 -17.41
N LYS A 60 2.74 10.03 -17.72
CA LYS A 60 3.97 9.44 -18.27
C LYS A 60 4.56 8.43 -17.30
N GLY A 61 4.73 7.19 -17.73
CA GLY A 61 5.24 6.09 -16.92
C GLY A 61 4.18 5.28 -16.16
N LEU A 62 2.88 5.56 -16.37
CA LEU A 62 1.77 4.84 -15.74
C LEU A 62 1.80 3.32 -16.01
N ALA A 63 2.30 2.87 -17.14
CA ALA A 63 2.22 1.47 -17.56
C ALA A 63 2.84 0.50 -16.53
N ALA A 64 4.00 0.83 -15.99
CA ALA A 64 4.69 -0.04 -15.05
C ALA A 64 3.90 -0.28 -13.73
N PRO A 65 3.43 0.77 -12.99
CA PRO A 65 2.60 0.55 -11.82
C PRO A 65 1.23 -0.03 -12.14
N LEU A 66 0.66 0.27 -13.31
CA LEU A 66 -0.61 -0.31 -13.74
C LEU A 66 -0.52 -1.82 -14.00
N MET A 67 0.63 -2.33 -14.39
CA MET A 67 0.86 -3.78 -14.52
C MET A 67 1.18 -4.45 -13.19
N ALA A 68 1.86 -3.77 -12.28
CA ALA A 68 2.35 -4.34 -11.04
C ALA A 68 1.32 -4.32 -9.88
N GLN A 69 0.53 -3.26 -9.74
CA GLN A 69 -0.34 -3.09 -8.58
C GLN A 69 -1.67 -3.86 -8.65
N PRO A 70 -2.39 -3.95 -9.79
CA PRO A 70 -3.66 -4.67 -9.83
C PRO A 70 -3.59 -6.12 -9.36
N PRO A 71 -2.61 -6.94 -9.74
CA PRO A 71 -2.47 -8.29 -9.19
C PRO A 71 -2.33 -8.31 -7.67
N MET A 72 -1.57 -7.37 -7.11
CA MET A 72 -1.40 -7.23 -5.67
C MET A 72 -2.73 -6.96 -4.97
N PHE A 73 -3.50 -5.98 -5.45
CA PHE A 73 -4.83 -5.68 -4.91
C PHE A 73 -5.78 -6.88 -5.05
N ALA A 74 -5.74 -7.59 -6.19
CA ALA A 74 -6.51 -8.80 -6.38
C ALA A 74 -6.24 -9.83 -5.26
N PHE A 75 -4.98 -10.05 -4.91
CA PHE A 75 -4.60 -10.95 -3.81
C PHE A 75 -5.02 -10.42 -2.43
N TYR A 76 -5.00 -9.12 -2.18
CA TYR A 76 -5.50 -8.54 -0.92
C TYR A 76 -7.01 -8.76 -0.77
N PHE A 77 -7.81 -8.46 -1.79
CA PHE A 77 -9.27 -8.66 -1.74
C PHE A 77 -9.64 -10.14 -1.68
N TRP A 78 -8.94 -10.98 -2.44
CA TRP A 78 -9.12 -12.43 -2.37
C TRP A 78 -8.79 -12.99 -0.98
N GLY A 79 -7.67 -12.56 -0.40
CA GLY A 79 -7.28 -12.94 0.95
C GLY A 79 -8.28 -12.48 2.01
N TYR A 80 -8.83 -11.28 1.86
CA TYR A 80 -9.91 -10.79 2.72
C TYR A 80 -11.15 -11.67 2.64
N SER A 81 -11.57 -12.07 1.43
CA SER A 81 -12.70 -12.96 1.21
C SER A 81 -12.49 -14.35 1.87
N ILE A 82 -11.27 -14.91 1.79
CA ILE A 82 -10.94 -16.14 2.49
C ILE A 82 -10.99 -15.94 4.01
N GLY A 83 -10.43 -14.85 4.51
CA GLY A 83 -10.45 -14.51 5.93
C GLY A 83 -11.88 -14.42 6.49
N THR A 84 -12.80 -13.80 5.75
CA THR A 84 -14.20 -13.71 6.15
C THR A 84 -14.89 -15.09 6.17
N GLU A 85 -14.56 -15.95 5.22
CA GLU A 85 -15.09 -17.32 5.19
C GLU A 85 -14.59 -18.17 6.37
N ILE A 86 -13.35 -17.99 6.78
CA ILE A 86 -12.78 -18.59 8.00
C ILE A 86 -13.53 -18.07 9.23
N CYS A 87 -13.76 -16.74 9.31
CA CYS A 87 -14.47 -16.14 10.45
C CYS A 87 -15.88 -16.70 10.66
N LYS A 88 -16.60 -17.03 9.59
CA LYS A 88 -17.93 -17.67 9.68
C LYS A 88 -17.90 -19.03 10.38
N ARG A 89 -16.75 -19.72 10.37
CA ARG A 89 -16.58 -21.06 10.94
C ARG A 89 -15.96 -21.07 12.32
N VAL A 90 -15.34 -19.97 12.74
CA VAL A 90 -14.61 -19.88 14.01
C VAL A 90 -15.49 -19.19 15.06
N PRO A 91 -15.81 -19.87 16.20
CA PRO A 91 -16.57 -19.27 17.29
C PRO A 91 -15.85 -18.00 17.81
N GLY A 92 -16.63 -16.94 18.03
CA GLY A 92 -16.10 -15.65 18.49
C GLY A 92 -15.63 -14.68 17.40
N LEU A 93 -15.54 -15.15 16.14
CA LEU A 93 -15.21 -14.29 14.99
C LEU A 93 -16.45 -13.97 14.11
N HIS A 94 -17.64 -14.34 14.55
CA HIS A 94 -18.91 -13.96 13.92
C HIS A 94 -19.93 -13.61 15.00
N ARG A 95 -20.99 -12.91 14.61
CA ARG A 95 -22.11 -12.62 15.51
C ARG A 95 -22.95 -13.85 15.78
N SER A 96 -23.85 -13.79 16.74
CA SER A 96 -24.79 -14.88 17.07
C SER A 96 -25.72 -15.25 15.89
N ASP A 97 -25.94 -14.36 14.95
CA ASP A 97 -26.68 -14.58 13.70
C ASP A 97 -25.84 -15.20 12.57
N GLY A 98 -24.53 -15.49 12.82
CA GLY A 98 -23.59 -15.98 11.83
C GLY A 98 -23.03 -14.90 10.89
N SER A 99 -23.44 -13.63 11.04
CA SER A 99 -22.96 -12.55 10.18
C SER A 99 -21.56 -12.11 10.60
N VAL A 100 -20.74 -11.75 9.62
CA VAL A 100 -19.37 -11.18 9.81
C VAL A 100 -19.30 -9.71 9.42
N ASP A 101 -20.31 -9.19 8.73
CA ASP A 101 -20.38 -7.80 8.30
C ASP A 101 -20.44 -6.86 9.50
N PHE A 102 -19.59 -5.82 9.47
CA PHE A 102 -19.43 -4.84 10.55
C PHE A 102 -19.08 -5.43 11.93
N TYR A 103 -18.70 -6.71 11.99
CA TYR A 103 -18.21 -7.32 13.23
C TYR A 103 -16.70 -7.07 13.34
N ALA A 104 -16.32 -6.19 14.26
CA ALA A 104 -14.93 -5.71 14.37
C ALA A 104 -13.87 -6.82 14.45
N PRO A 105 -14.04 -7.91 15.24
CA PRO A 105 -13.08 -9.00 15.26
C PRO A 105 -12.93 -9.71 13.91
N ALA A 106 -14.05 -9.94 13.18
CA ALA A 106 -14.02 -10.55 11.86
C ALA A 106 -13.29 -9.67 10.83
N VAL A 107 -13.61 -8.38 10.81
CA VAL A 107 -12.98 -7.40 9.93
C VAL A 107 -11.47 -7.27 10.21
N ALA A 108 -11.09 -7.21 11.49
CA ALA A 108 -9.69 -7.15 11.90
C ALA A 108 -8.93 -8.41 11.48
N PHE A 109 -9.47 -9.60 11.77
CA PHE A 109 -8.87 -10.87 11.38
C PHE A 109 -8.74 -10.98 9.86
N SER A 110 -9.83 -10.75 9.12
CA SER A 110 -9.84 -10.86 7.66
C SER A 110 -8.92 -9.84 7.02
N GLY A 111 -8.85 -8.62 7.57
CA GLY A 111 -7.91 -7.58 7.15
C GLY A 111 -6.46 -8.01 7.35
N ALA A 112 -6.10 -8.50 8.54
CA ALA A 112 -4.76 -9.03 8.80
C ALA A 112 -4.42 -10.23 7.91
N PHE A 113 -5.36 -11.17 7.75
CA PHE A 113 -5.19 -12.35 6.91
C PHE A 113 -4.96 -11.98 5.43
N SER A 114 -5.62 -10.93 4.94
CA SER A 114 -5.48 -10.46 3.55
C SER A 114 -4.05 -10.04 3.21
N ALA A 115 -3.27 -9.60 4.21
CA ALA A 115 -1.87 -9.26 4.03
C ALA A 115 -1.00 -10.45 3.62
N ILE A 116 -1.38 -11.68 3.99
CA ILE A 116 -0.57 -12.89 3.68
C ILE A 116 -0.46 -13.10 2.17
N PRO A 117 -1.55 -13.38 1.41
CA PRO A 117 -1.45 -13.57 -0.03
C PRO A 117 -1.01 -12.31 -0.76
N GLY A 118 -1.43 -11.12 -0.32
CA GLY A 118 -1.00 -9.84 -0.90
C GLY A 118 0.51 -9.64 -0.81
N THR A 119 1.09 -9.81 0.38
CA THR A 119 2.55 -9.69 0.59
C THR A 119 3.32 -10.77 -0.15
N LEU A 120 2.85 -12.02 -0.16
CA LEU A 120 3.52 -13.09 -0.90
C LEU A 120 3.57 -12.81 -2.41
N ALA A 121 2.54 -12.20 -2.97
CA ALA A 121 2.53 -11.78 -4.38
C ALA A 121 3.47 -10.58 -4.64
N MET A 122 3.58 -9.66 -3.70
CA MET A 122 4.33 -8.41 -3.83
C MET A 122 5.85 -8.57 -3.62
N VAL A 123 6.25 -9.36 -2.62
CA VAL A 123 7.65 -9.44 -2.15
C VAL A 123 8.66 -9.77 -3.24
N PRO A 124 8.45 -10.71 -4.18
CA PRO A 124 9.41 -10.98 -5.24
C PRO A 124 9.70 -9.76 -6.12
N GLY A 125 8.65 -9.02 -6.48
CA GLY A 125 8.79 -7.79 -7.26
C GLY A 125 9.52 -6.68 -6.50
N GLU A 126 9.19 -6.50 -5.22
CA GLU A 126 9.91 -5.54 -4.35
C GLU A 126 11.38 -5.90 -4.18
N ARG A 127 11.71 -7.18 -4.01
CA ARG A 127 13.10 -7.63 -3.86
C ARG A 127 13.95 -7.27 -5.07
N ILE A 128 13.43 -7.51 -6.27
CA ILE A 128 14.11 -7.14 -7.52
C ILE A 128 14.26 -5.63 -7.62
N LYS A 129 13.21 -4.88 -7.33
CA LYS A 129 13.24 -3.41 -7.37
C LYS A 129 14.30 -2.85 -6.41
N ILE A 130 14.33 -3.31 -5.18
CA ILE A 130 15.31 -2.86 -4.16
C ILE A 130 16.74 -3.22 -4.59
N ALA A 131 16.97 -4.45 -5.10
CA ALA A 131 18.29 -4.87 -5.55
C ALA A 131 18.82 -4.00 -6.71
N LEU A 132 17.95 -3.64 -7.67
CA LEU A 132 18.31 -2.75 -8.77
C LEU A 132 18.53 -1.30 -8.30
N GLN A 133 17.75 -0.80 -7.35
CA GLN A 133 17.93 0.53 -6.79
C GLN A 133 19.26 0.63 -6.01
N MET A 134 19.58 -0.36 -5.19
CA MET A 134 20.87 -0.42 -4.49
C MET A 134 22.03 -0.47 -5.48
N GLN A 135 21.91 -1.25 -6.57
CA GLN A 135 22.93 -1.25 -7.61
C GLN A 135 23.19 0.13 -8.23
N VAL A 136 22.14 0.92 -8.46
CA VAL A 136 22.31 2.29 -8.99
C VAL A 136 23.16 3.15 -8.05
N GLU A 137 22.93 3.03 -6.74
CA GLU A 137 23.73 3.75 -5.74
C GLU A 137 25.17 3.23 -5.67
N GLU A 138 25.40 1.92 -5.78
CA GLU A 138 26.74 1.32 -5.77
C GLU A 138 27.52 1.70 -7.03
N VAL A 139 26.87 1.69 -8.20
CA VAL A 139 27.49 2.12 -9.45
C VAL A 139 27.85 3.62 -9.41
N ALA A 140 27.02 4.46 -8.81
CA ALA A 140 27.34 5.86 -8.59
C ALA A 140 28.58 6.06 -7.70
N LYS A 141 28.93 5.08 -6.84
CA LYS A 141 30.13 5.04 -6.02
C LYS A 141 31.33 4.35 -6.72
N GLY A 142 31.19 3.99 -8.01
CA GLY A 142 32.26 3.39 -8.81
C GLY A 142 32.26 1.86 -8.87
N ALA A 143 31.24 1.18 -8.32
CA ALA A 143 31.11 -0.28 -8.45
C ALA A 143 30.65 -0.67 -9.86
N LYS A 144 31.05 -1.90 -10.29
CA LYS A 144 30.55 -2.45 -11.55
C LYS A 144 29.09 -2.93 -11.38
N PRO A 145 28.21 -2.73 -12.38
CA PRO A 145 26.83 -3.20 -12.31
C PRO A 145 26.80 -4.74 -12.26
N LYS A 146 26.08 -5.29 -11.27
CA LYS A 146 25.90 -6.74 -11.08
C LYS A 146 24.77 -7.28 -11.97
N TYR A 147 23.71 -6.48 -12.16
CA TYR A 147 22.50 -6.88 -12.87
C TYR A 147 22.32 -6.03 -14.11
N THR A 148 21.97 -6.66 -15.25
CA THR A 148 21.68 -5.97 -16.52
C THR A 148 20.22 -5.56 -16.65
N GLY A 149 19.31 -6.09 -15.81
CA GLY A 149 17.88 -5.78 -15.79
C GLY A 149 17.13 -6.64 -14.79
N SER A 150 15.80 -6.48 -14.74
CA SER A 150 14.95 -7.16 -13.76
C SER A 150 14.97 -8.68 -13.88
N LEU A 151 14.98 -9.20 -15.13
CA LEU A 151 15.02 -10.64 -15.36
C LEU A 151 16.37 -11.24 -14.97
N ASP A 152 17.48 -10.60 -15.33
CA ASP A 152 18.83 -11.02 -14.94
C ASP A 152 18.99 -10.97 -13.42
N CYS A 153 18.47 -9.93 -12.76
CA CYS A 153 18.43 -9.81 -11.30
C CYS A 153 17.67 -10.99 -10.67
N PHE A 154 16.49 -11.33 -11.19
CA PHE A 154 15.71 -12.48 -10.73
C PHE A 154 16.51 -13.80 -10.86
N LEU A 155 17.08 -14.05 -12.02
CA LEU A 155 17.83 -15.29 -12.30
C LEU A 155 19.07 -15.42 -11.41
N LYS A 156 19.81 -14.33 -11.22
CA LYS A 156 20.99 -14.32 -10.36
C LYS A 156 20.66 -14.50 -8.88
N ILE A 157 19.64 -13.78 -8.36
CA ILE A 157 19.19 -13.98 -6.98
C ILE A 157 18.72 -15.42 -6.77
N ARG A 158 17.95 -15.98 -7.72
CA ARG A 158 17.53 -17.39 -7.67
C ARG A 158 18.71 -18.36 -7.64
N ALA A 159 19.74 -18.11 -8.44
CA ALA A 159 20.93 -18.96 -8.53
C ALA A 159 21.81 -18.86 -7.28
N GLU A 160 22.01 -17.65 -6.74
CA GLU A 160 22.92 -17.38 -5.63
C GLU A 160 22.27 -17.68 -4.26
N GLU A 161 21.04 -17.27 -4.04
CA GLU A 161 20.35 -17.30 -2.73
C GLU A 161 19.20 -18.32 -2.70
N GLY A 162 18.83 -18.91 -3.84
CA GLY A 162 17.67 -19.78 -3.99
C GLY A 162 16.36 -19.02 -4.18
N LEU A 163 15.32 -19.75 -4.68
CA LEU A 163 14.04 -19.13 -4.97
C LEU A 163 13.36 -18.60 -3.68
N VAL A 164 13.19 -19.47 -2.69
CA VAL A 164 12.46 -19.10 -1.47
C VAL A 164 13.29 -18.17 -0.58
N ARG A 165 14.52 -18.54 -0.26
CA ARG A 165 15.37 -17.74 0.64
C ARG A 165 15.76 -16.39 0.04
N GLY A 166 16.10 -16.35 -1.26
CA GLY A 166 16.52 -15.14 -1.94
C GLY A 166 15.35 -14.19 -2.24
N MET A 167 14.29 -14.70 -2.89
CA MET A 167 13.20 -13.86 -3.35
C MET A 167 12.25 -13.42 -2.22
N TYR A 168 12.07 -14.25 -1.19
CA TYR A 168 11.19 -13.94 -0.05
C TYR A 168 11.94 -13.43 1.19
N LYS A 169 13.19 -13.00 1.03
CA LYS A 169 13.96 -12.38 2.10
C LYS A 169 13.29 -11.10 2.58
N GLY A 170 12.98 -11.04 3.86
CA GLY A 170 12.29 -9.90 4.48
C GLY A 170 10.76 -9.99 4.52
N THR A 171 10.15 -11.07 4.01
CA THR A 171 8.68 -11.28 4.03
C THR A 171 8.08 -11.12 5.43
N ALA A 172 8.72 -11.66 6.45
CA ALA A 172 8.23 -11.55 7.83
C ALA A 172 8.16 -10.09 8.31
N ALA A 173 9.16 -9.27 7.99
CA ALA A 173 9.17 -7.84 8.32
C ALA A 173 8.10 -7.07 7.54
N THR A 174 7.90 -7.43 6.26
CA THR A 174 6.84 -6.83 5.44
C THR A 174 5.46 -7.21 5.98
N LEU A 175 5.22 -8.48 6.33
CA LEU A 175 3.98 -8.92 6.96
C LEU A 175 3.70 -8.21 8.30
N ALA A 176 4.72 -8.06 9.14
CA ALA A 176 4.58 -7.34 10.42
C ALA A 176 4.17 -5.87 10.25
N ARG A 177 4.52 -5.26 9.10
CA ARG A 177 4.08 -3.93 8.70
C ARG A 177 2.67 -3.94 8.10
N ASP A 178 2.42 -4.87 7.16
CA ASP A 178 1.23 -4.85 6.33
C ASP A 178 -0.02 -5.35 7.07
N MET A 179 0.11 -6.32 7.96
CA MET A 179 -1.03 -6.83 8.73
C MET A 179 -1.77 -5.73 9.52
N PRO A 180 -1.11 -4.89 10.35
CA PRO A 180 -1.78 -3.78 11.01
C PRO A 180 -2.34 -2.75 10.02
N GLY A 181 -1.61 -2.48 8.93
CA GLY A 181 -2.05 -1.56 7.88
C GLY A 181 -3.35 -1.99 7.21
N THR A 182 -3.45 -3.25 6.82
CA THR A 182 -4.66 -3.81 6.20
C THR A 182 -5.82 -3.98 7.18
N MET A 183 -5.54 -4.32 8.46
CA MET A 183 -6.56 -4.26 9.51
C MET A 183 -7.20 -2.86 9.57
N GLY A 184 -6.37 -1.82 9.61
CA GLY A 184 -6.84 -0.44 9.63
C GLY A 184 -7.57 -0.07 8.33
N TRP A 185 -7.10 -0.53 7.19
CA TRP A 185 -7.70 -0.27 5.88
C TRP A 185 -9.12 -0.81 5.77
N TYR A 186 -9.29 -2.11 6.00
CA TYR A 186 -10.61 -2.73 5.99
C TYR A 186 -11.48 -2.27 7.18
N GLY A 187 -10.88 -2.13 8.38
CA GLY A 187 -11.58 -1.66 9.57
C GLY A 187 -12.21 -0.29 9.36
N ALA A 188 -11.44 0.68 8.86
CA ALA A 188 -11.94 2.00 8.54
C ALA A 188 -12.98 1.97 7.42
N TYR A 189 -12.75 1.16 6.37
CA TYR A 189 -13.71 1.02 5.28
C TYR A 189 -15.08 0.56 5.79
N TYR A 190 -15.12 -0.53 6.54
CA TYR A 190 -16.38 -1.06 7.06
C TYR A 190 -17.03 -0.15 8.11
N PHE A 191 -16.22 0.52 8.93
CA PHE A 191 -16.72 1.51 9.88
C PHE A 191 -17.45 2.65 9.17
N PHE A 192 -16.81 3.29 8.20
CA PHE A 192 -17.41 4.39 7.45
C PHE A 192 -18.51 3.94 6.49
N LYS A 193 -18.42 2.75 5.91
CA LYS A 193 -19.48 2.15 5.09
C LYS A 193 -20.78 2.00 5.86
N ASN A 194 -20.71 1.68 7.17
CA ASN A 194 -21.90 1.56 8.02
C ASN A 194 -22.69 2.87 8.09
N PHE A 195 -22.03 4.03 8.12
CA PHE A 195 -22.70 5.33 8.08
C PHE A 195 -23.28 5.67 6.70
N ALA A 196 -22.86 4.98 5.65
CA ALA A 196 -23.37 5.18 4.29
C ALA A 196 -24.63 4.36 4.02
N ARG A 197 -25.05 3.49 4.95
CA ARG A 197 -26.22 2.64 4.82
C ARG A 197 -27.51 3.49 4.97
N ARG A 198 -28.42 3.34 4.03
CA ARG A 198 -29.73 3.98 4.04
C ARG A 198 -30.76 3.10 4.77
N GLU A 199 -31.93 3.67 5.05
CA GLU A 199 -33.04 2.97 5.66
C GLU A 199 -33.56 1.79 4.80
N ASP A 200 -33.48 1.93 3.48
CA ASP A 200 -33.83 0.88 2.51
C ASP A 200 -32.80 -0.28 2.41
N GLY A 201 -31.73 -0.22 3.22
CA GLY A 201 -30.64 -1.18 3.20
C GLY A 201 -29.59 -0.96 2.11
N SER A 202 -29.83 -0.05 1.17
CA SER A 202 -28.84 0.32 0.14
C SER A 202 -27.71 1.19 0.70
N TYR A 203 -26.67 1.40 -0.10
CA TYR A 203 -25.57 2.29 0.29
C TYR A 203 -25.54 3.54 -0.56
N SER A 204 -25.30 4.67 0.07
CA SER A 204 -25.05 5.93 -0.64
C SER A 204 -23.74 5.84 -1.42
N LYS A 205 -23.78 6.14 -2.74
CA LYS A 205 -22.57 6.16 -3.59
C LYS A 205 -21.49 7.09 -3.06
N LEU A 206 -21.90 8.29 -2.60
CA LEU A 206 -20.97 9.24 -1.99
C LEU A 206 -20.42 8.71 -0.65
N GLY A 207 -21.23 8.01 0.12
CA GLY A 207 -20.81 7.38 1.37
C GLY A 207 -19.78 6.25 1.15
N LEU A 208 -19.97 5.41 0.13
CA LEU A 208 -18.99 4.38 -0.24
C LEU A 208 -17.65 4.98 -0.71
N LEU A 209 -17.72 6.04 -1.52
CA LEU A 209 -16.54 6.76 -1.97
C LEU A 209 -15.76 7.35 -0.78
N ASN A 210 -16.44 7.98 0.17
CA ASN A 210 -15.83 8.50 1.38
C ASN A 210 -15.26 7.39 2.27
N ALA A 211 -15.96 6.27 2.42
CA ALA A 211 -15.48 5.12 3.17
C ALA A 211 -14.15 4.60 2.59
N GLY A 212 -14.05 4.48 1.27
CA GLY A 212 -12.80 4.11 0.59
C GLY A 212 -11.68 5.12 0.81
N GLY A 213 -11.98 6.41 0.71
CA GLY A 213 -11.01 7.49 0.96
C GLY A 213 -10.46 7.46 2.40
N PHE A 214 -11.34 7.34 3.40
CA PHE A 214 -10.94 7.25 4.81
C PHE A 214 -10.20 5.96 5.12
N ALA A 215 -10.53 4.85 4.47
CA ALA A 215 -9.76 3.61 4.57
C ALA A 215 -8.29 3.82 4.15
N GLY A 216 -8.06 4.53 3.04
CA GLY A 216 -6.71 4.88 2.61
C GLY A 216 -5.96 5.76 3.60
N ILE A 217 -6.63 6.73 4.21
CA ILE A 217 -6.05 7.56 5.28
C ILE A 217 -5.65 6.69 6.47
N ALA A 218 -6.55 5.83 6.95
CA ALA A 218 -6.29 4.96 8.09
C ALA A 218 -5.11 4.02 7.85
N MET A 219 -5.01 3.45 6.65
CA MET A 219 -3.87 2.61 6.26
C MET A 219 -2.54 3.36 6.40
N TRP A 220 -2.46 4.61 5.93
CA TRP A 220 -1.23 5.40 6.01
C TRP A 220 -0.95 5.89 7.42
N VAL A 221 -1.95 6.28 8.20
CA VAL A 221 -1.78 6.66 9.61
C VAL A 221 -1.16 5.52 10.41
N ILE A 222 -1.58 4.29 10.15
CA ILE A 222 -1.03 3.10 10.82
C ILE A 222 0.32 2.67 10.21
N GLY A 223 0.48 2.79 8.89
CA GLY A 223 1.65 2.29 8.17
C GLY A 223 2.88 3.20 8.19
N VAL A 224 2.70 4.52 8.31
CA VAL A 224 3.82 5.48 8.27
C VAL A 224 4.83 5.30 9.40
N PRO A 225 4.43 5.10 10.68
CA PRO A 225 5.41 4.88 11.74
C PRO A 225 6.37 3.70 11.50
N PRO A 226 5.90 2.50 11.16
CA PRO A 226 6.78 1.40 10.80
C PRO A 226 7.70 1.70 9.59
N ASP A 227 7.19 2.42 8.58
CA ASP A 227 7.97 2.79 7.40
C ASP A 227 9.09 3.78 7.73
N VAL A 228 8.85 4.76 8.59
CA VAL A 228 9.87 5.71 9.06
C VAL A 228 10.97 4.98 9.83
N ILE A 229 10.61 4.06 10.73
CA ILE A 229 11.56 3.26 11.50
C ILE A 229 12.40 2.39 10.55
N LYS A 230 11.76 1.67 9.61
CA LYS A 230 12.43 0.85 8.61
C LYS A 230 13.43 1.67 7.78
N THR A 231 13.00 2.82 7.28
CA THR A 231 13.83 3.70 6.45
C THR A 231 15.05 4.21 7.21
N ARG A 232 14.91 4.55 8.50
CA ARG A 232 16.05 4.97 9.34
C ARG A 232 17.05 3.84 9.56
N ILE A 233 16.57 2.62 9.81
CA ILE A 233 17.46 1.45 9.96
C ILE A 233 18.20 1.15 8.66
N GLN A 234 17.51 1.23 7.53
CA GLN A 234 18.09 0.92 6.21
C GLN A 234 19.13 1.95 5.76
N ASN A 235 18.94 3.22 6.15
CA ASN A 235 19.87 4.33 5.81
C ASN A 235 20.95 4.56 6.87
N ALA A 236 20.95 3.76 7.95
CA ALA A 236 21.93 3.86 9.02
C ALA A 236 23.30 3.33 8.60
N ALA A 237 24.35 3.96 9.07
CA ALA A 237 25.70 3.44 8.93
C ALA A 237 25.84 2.08 9.65
N PRO A 238 26.70 1.17 9.19
CA PRO A 238 26.95 -0.10 9.87
C PRO A 238 27.29 0.12 11.35
N GLY A 239 26.52 -0.52 12.24
CA GLY A 239 26.72 -0.41 13.69
C GLY A 239 26.08 0.80 14.37
N GLN A 240 25.39 1.69 13.66
CA GLN A 240 24.75 2.88 14.24
C GLN A 240 23.61 2.54 15.21
N TYR A 241 22.87 1.46 14.95
CA TYR A 241 21.75 0.99 15.80
C TYR A 241 21.97 -0.44 16.27
N PRO A 242 22.90 -0.72 17.19
CA PRO A 242 23.15 -2.07 17.70
C PRO A 242 21.94 -2.65 18.45
N GLY A 243 21.11 -1.80 19.05
CA GLY A 243 19.84 -2.19 19.69
C GLY A 243 18.66 -2.37 18.73
N GLY A 244 18.90 -2.25 17.40
CA GLY A 244 17.91 -2.46 16.36
C GLY A 244 16.73 -1.50 16.41
N MET A 245 15.54 -2.02 16.08
CA MET A 245 14.31 -1.23 15.97
C MET A 245 13.95 -0.49 17.27
N ARG A 246 14.14 -1.12 18.43
CA ARG A 246 13.82 -0.51 19.74
C ARG A 246 14.64 0.77 19.97
N GLN A 247 15.93 0.74 19.66
CA GLN A 247 16.81 1.91 19.81
C GLN A 247 16.35 3.04 18.91
N VAL A 248 16.02 2.74 17.64
CA VAL A 248 15.53 3.74 16.68
C VAL A 248 14.25 4.40 17.17
N VAL A 249 13.29 3.61 17.69
CA VAL A 249 12.03 4.15 18.24
C VAL A 249 12.30 5.06 19.43
N THR A 250 13.11 4.59 20.40
CA THR A 250 13.43 5.37 21.60
C THR A 250 14.14 6.67 21.27
N GLU A 251 15.16 6.63 20.41
CA GLU A 251 15.88 7.82 19.97
C GLU A 251 15.01 8.79 19.17
N LEU A 252 14.14 8.25 18.30
CA LEU A 252 13.23 9.07 17.50
C LEU A 252 12.23 9.81 18.38
N ILE A 253 11.63 9.11 19.34
CA ILE A 253 10.67 9.71 20.28
C ILE A 253 11.40 10.73 21.17
N ALA A 254 12.61 10.42 21.64
CA ALA A 254 13.38 11.34 22.48
C ALA A 254 13.83 12.61 21.75
N LYS A 255 14.18 12.52 20.46
CA LYS A 255 14.71 13.66 19.69
C LYS A 255 13.62 14.47 18.97
N GLU A 256 12.62 13.82 18.41
CA GLU A 256 11.62 14.43 17.52
C GLU A 256 10.18 14.26 18.02
N GLY A 257 9.98 13.54 19.13
CA GLY A 257 8.67 13.20 19.66
C GLY A 257 7.90 12.24 18.75
N ILE A 258 6.63 11.99 19.08
CA ILE A 258 5.73 11.13 18.27
C ILE A 258 5.55 11.72 16.86
N ALA A 259 5.56 13.05 16.71
CA ALA A 259 5.44 13.71 15.40
C ALA A 259 6.56 13.32 14.42
N GLY A 260 7.75 12.98 14.92
CA GLY A 260 8.86 12.47 14.12
C GLY A 260 8.53 11.15 13.40
N MET A 261 7.68 10.31 13.99
CA MET A 261 7.23 9.05 13.38
C MET A 261 6.28 9.27 12.18
N TYR A 262 5.71 10.47 12.07
CA TYR A 262 4.78 10.84 10.98
C TYR A 262 5.40 11.81 9.96
N LYS A 263 6.71 11.95 9.98
CA LYS A 263 7.43 12.84 9.05
C LYS A 263 7.20 12.38 7.59
N GLY A 264 6.66 13.28 6.75
CA GLY A 264 6.33 12.96 5.36
C GLY A 264 4.97 12.32 5.12
N ILE A 265 4.08 12.25 6.12
CA ILE A 265 2.73 11.70 5.97
C ILE A 265 1.84 12.52 5.03
N ALA A 266 1.98 13.86 5.00
CA ALA A 266 1.08 14.75 4.26
C ALA A 266 0.97 14.41 2.75
N PRO A 267 2.05 14.24 1.98
CA PRO A 267 1.94 13.82 0.58
C PRO A 267 1.28 12.45 0.40
N ALA A 268 1.49 11.53 1.34
CA ALA A 268 0.87 10.22 1.31
C ALA A 268 -0.65 10.30 1.52
N LEU A 269 -1.12 11.16 2.45
CA LEU A 269 -2.55 11.35 2.72
C LEU A 269 -3.28 12.05 1.56
N ILE A 270 -2.67 13.06 0.95
CA ILE A 270 -3.26 13.77 -0.20
C ILE A 270 -3.56 12.80 -1.34
N ARG A 271 -2.65 11.85 -1.60
CA ARG A 271 -2.84 10.80 -2.59
C ARG A 271 -3.82 9.71 -2.13
N ALA A 272 -3.72 9.31 -0.87
CA ALA A 272 -4.40 8.13 -0.35
C ALA A 272 -5.93 8.24 -0.47
N TYR A 273 -6.49 9.38 -0.15
CA TYR A 273 -7.93 9.58 -0.18
C TYR A 273 -8.53 9.35 -1.58
N PRO A 274 -8.16 10.09 -2.64
CA PRO A 274 -8.77 9.93 -3.96
C PRO A 274 -8.47 8.55 -4.58
N ALA A 275 -7.27 8.01 -4.38
CA ALA A 275 -6.88 6.73 -4.93
C ALA A 275 -7.67 5.56 -4.31
N ASN A 276 -7.80 5.52 -2.98
CA ASN A 276 -8.56 4.48 -2.29
C ASN A 276 -10.07 4.65 -2.45
N ALA A 277 -10.57 5.88 -2.54
CA ALA A 277 -11.97 6.15 -2.89
C ALA A 277 -12.32 5.53 -4.25
N ALA A 278 -11.48 5.72 -5.27
CA ALA A 278 -11.64 5.11 -6.58
C ALA A 278 -11.53 3.58 -6.51
N CYS A 279 -10.58 3.04 -5.73
CA CYS A 279 -10.41 1.60 -5.54
C CYS A 279 -11.70 0.94 -5.04
N PHE A 280 -12.17 1.35 -3.87
CA PHE A 280 -13.35 0.73 -3.26
C PHE A 280 -14.62 0.97 -4.06
N SER A 281 -14.79 2.16 -4.65
CA SER A 281 -15.95 2.42 -5.52
C SER A 281 -15.97 1.51 -6.74
N THR A 282 -14.81 1.22 -7.33
CA THR A 282 -14.71 0.28 -8.47
C THR A 282 -14.99 -1.15 -8.02
N VAL A 283 -14.47 -1.57 -6.88
CA VAL A 283 -14.72 -2.90 -6.31
C VAL A 283 -16.22 -3.10 -6.06
N GLU A 284 -16.86 -2.18 -5.35
CA GLU A 284 -18.31 -2.25 -5.03
C GLU A 284 -19.17 -2.24 -6.31
N PHE A 285 -18.81 -1.39 -7.29
CA PHE A 285 -19.51 -1.34 -8.57
C PHE A 285 -19.45 -2.66 -9.33
N LEU A 286 -18.26 -3.27 -9.41
CA LEU A 286 -18.09 -4.55 -10.10
C LEU A 286 -18.76 -5.70 -9.36
N LEU A 287 -18.67 -5.74 -8.03
CA LEU A 287 -19.39 -6.73 -7.25
C LEU A 287 -20.90 -6.61 -7.43
N TYR A 288 -21.43 -5.39 -7.51
CA TYR A 288 -22.84 -5.16 -7.83
C TYR A 288 -23.24 -5.68 -9.22
N LEU A 289 -22.37 -5.50 -10.24
CA LEU A 289 -22.64 -6.01 -11.60
C LEU A 289 -22.54 -7.53 -11.71
N MET A 290 -21.71 -8.17 -10.88
CA MET A 290 -21.49 -9.62 -10.91
C MET A 290 -22.46 -10.42 -10.02
N ASN A 291 -23.30 -9.76 -9.22
CA ASN A 291 -24.35 -10.36 -8.42
C ASN A 291 -25.70 -10.30 -9.12
#